data_e19247cf91f168a46f154c0c010138a4
#
_entry.id   e19247cf91f168a46f154c0c010138a4
#
_cell.length_a   1.000
_cell.length_b   1.000
_cell.length_c   1.000
_cell.angle_alpha   90.00
_cell.angle_beta   90.00
_cell.angle_gamma   90.00
#
_symmetry.space_group_name_H-M   'P 1'
#
loop_
_entity.id
_entity.type
_entity.pdbx_description
1 polymer ?
#
loop_
_entity_poly.entity_id
_entity_poly.type
_entity_poly.pdbx_seq_one_letter_code
_entity_poly.pdbx_strand_id
1 'polypeptide(L)'
;MRKHLTIFRILYLLFLVFALIHFVLGLFGLAFAPVLWNVWFFGLCLILFIHPWTIFYKSRIFQWYHLIFQALSGFFALLIWFIIFFILSMVPNSSMPINLDYYVNKENNEIRIIRGSLLHEIHEYHDLVNPLIMKSKVKYKIEN
;
A
#
# COMPACT_ATOMS: atom_id res chain seq x y z
N MET A 1 22.20 -7.52 18.52
CA MET A 1 21.73 -6.18 18.13
C MET A 1 21.95 -5.87 16.65
N ARG A 2 23.15 -6.08 16.08
CA ARG A 2 23.43 -5.77 14.65
C ARG A 2 22.54 -6.52 13.62
N LYS A 3 22.28 -7.83 13.82
CA LYS A 3 21.53 -8.66 12.86
C LYS A 3 20.07 -8.17 12.60
N HIS A 4 19.35 -7.73 13.63
CA HIS A 4 17.97 -7.26 13.46
C HIS A 4 17.90 -5.91 12.74
N LEU A 5 18.81 -4.99 13.06
CA LEU A 5 18.92 -3.72 12.33
C LEU A 5 19.23 -3.94 10.84
N THR A 6 20.02 -4.97 10.52
CA THR A 6 20.32 -5.34 9.14
C THR A 6 19.07 -5.84 8.42
N ILE A 7 18.24 -6.65 9.07
CA ILE A 7 16.98 -7.16 8.48
C ILE A 7 16.05 -5.99 8.12
N PHE A 8 15.82 -5.05 9.06
CA PHE A 8 14.96 -3.89 8.78
C PHE A 8 15.52 -3.00 7.67
N ARG A 9 16.84 -2.80 7.61
CA ARG A 9 17.47 -2.06 6.50
C ARG A 9 17.23 -2.74 5.16
N ILE A 10 17.36 -4.06 5.09
CA ILE A 10 17.08 -4.82 3.87
C ILE A 10 15.60 -4.70 3.49
N LEU A 11 14.68 -4.81 4.45
CA LEU A 11 13.25 -4.65 4.20
C LEU A 11 12.92 -3.26 3.64
N TYR A 12 13.41 -2.18 4.27
CA TYR A 12 13.19 -0.81 3.76
C TYR A 12 13.79 -0.63 2.37
N LEU A 13 14.96 -1.21 2.12
CA LEU A 13 15.58 -1.15 0.79
C LEU A 13 14.71 -1.88 -0.25
N LEU A 14 14.13 -3.04 0.08
CA LEU A 14 13.19 -3.75 -0.80
C LEU A 14 11.96 -2.91 -1.10
N PHE A 15 11.39 -2.23 -0.11
CA PHE A 15 10.25 -1.32 -0.32
C PHE A 15 10.59 -0.15 -1.23
N LEU A 16 11.80 0.40 -1.09
CA LEU A 16 12.29 1.49 -1.95
C LEU A 16 12.51 1.00 -3.38
N VAL A 17 13.14 -0.16 -3.55
CA VAL A 17 13.36 -0.78 -4.87
C VAL A 17 12.03 -1.07 -5.56
N PHE A 18 11.01 -1.57 -4.84
CA PHE A 18 9.68 -1.78 -5.38
C PHE A 18 9.07 -0.49 -5.93
N ALA A 19 9.13 0.61 -5.17
CA ALA A 19 8.64 1.92 -5.61
C ALA A 19 9.40 2.42 -6.85
N LEU A 20 10.70 2.18 -6.90
CA LEU A 20 11.55 2.57 -8.02
C LEU A 20 11.22 1.76 -9.29
N ILE A 21 10.98 0.44 -9.15
CA ILE A 21 10.53 -0.40 -10.26
C ILE A 21 9.17 0.10 -10.79
N HIS A 22 8.23 0.47 -9.92
CA HIS A 22 6.96 1.03 -10.35
C HIS A 22 7.15 2.32 -11.16
N PHE A 23 8.03 3.20 -10.69
CA PHE A 23 8.35 4.43 -11.42
C PHE A 23 8.89 4.12 -12.83
N VAL A 24 9.81 3.16 -12.93
CA VAL A 24 10.37 2.72 -14.23
C VAL A 24 9.28 2.12 -15.11
N LEU A 25 8.40 1.26 -14.58
CA LEU A 25 7.25 0.72 -15.32
C LEU A 25 6.35 1.83 -15.87
N GLY A 26 6.14 2.90 -15.08
CA GLY A 26 5.36 4.06 -15.49
C GLY A 26 5.90 4.74 -16.75
N LEU A 27 7.23 4.77 -16.95
CA LEU A 27 7.86 5.32 -18.17
C LEU A 27 7.49 4.51 -19.42
N PHE A 28 7.17 3.22 -19.25
CA PHE A 28 6.74 2.32 -20.33
C PHE A 28 5.21 2.21 -20.44
N GLY A 29 4.46 3.05 -19.73
CA GLY A 29 2.99 2.99 -19.71
C GLY A 29 2.43 1.75 -18.99
N LEU A 30 3.21 1.16 -18.09
CA LEU A 30 2.85 0.01 -17.29
C LEU A 30 2.69 0.44 -15.82
N ALA A 31 1.90 -0.33 -15.07
CA ALA A 31 1.72 -0.14 -13.64
C ALA A 31 1.59 -1.49 -12.94
N PHE A 32 1.93 -1.54 -11.66
CA PHE A 32 1.60 -2.70 -10.86
C PHE A 32 0.08 -2.79 -10.66
N ALA A 33 -0.44 -4.01 -10.65
CA ALA A 33 -1.80 -4.28 -10.25
C ALA A 33 -2.05 -3.89 -8.79
N PRO A 34 -3.28 -3.50 -8.40
CA PRO A 34 -3.60 -3.06 -7.04
C PRO A 34 -3.18 -4.03 -5.94
N VAL A 35 -3.21 -5.33 -6.21
CA VAL A 35 -2.78 -6.36 -5.25
C VAL A 35 -1.36 -6.13 -4.75
N LEU A 36 -0.41 -5.78 -5.64
CA LEU A 36 0.97 -5.54 -5.26
C LEU A 36 1.12 -4.27 -4.43
N TRP A 37 0.39 -3.22 -4.79
CA TRP A 37 0.38 -1.97 -4.04
C TRP A 37 -0.24 -2.15 -2.65
N ASN A 38 -1.32 -2.91 -2.54
CA ASN A 38 -1.95 -3.21 -1.26
C ASN A 38 -0.98 -3.98 -0.35
N VAL A 39 -0.33 -5.03 -0.87
CA VAL A 39 0.67 -5.81 -0.12
C VAL A 39 1.85 -4.92 0.30
N TRP A 40 2.34 -4.07 -0.61
CA TRP A 40 3.42 -3.13 -0.30
C TRP A 40 3.03 -2.16 0.81
N PHE A 41 1.87 -1.53 0.71
CA PHE A 41 1.40 -0.54 1.68
C PHE A 41 1.16 -1.16 3.06
N PHE A 42 0.40 -2.25 3.13
CA PHE A 42 0.14 -2.92 4.41
C PHE A 42 1.41 -3.51 5.01
N GLY A 43 2.28 -4.06 4.18
CA GLY A 43 3.59 -4.54 4.60
C GLY A 43 4.47 -3.44 5.18
N LEU A 44 4.49 -2.27 4.55
CA LEU A 44 5.23 -1.10 5.05
C LEU A 44 4.68 -0.63 6.40
N CYS A 45 3.35 -0.50 6.53
CA CYS A 45 2.70 -0.14 7.78
C CYS A 45 3.04 -1.14 8.91
N LEU A 46 3.00 -2.43 8.60
CA LEU A 46 3.33 -3.49 9.56
C LEU A 46 4.80 -3.38 10.01
N ILE A 47 5.73 -3.16 9.09
CA ILE A 47 7.16 -3.03 9.42
C ILE A 47 7.43 -1.77 10.24
N LEU A 48 6.80 -0.64 9.88
CA LEU A 48 6.89 0.59 10.64
C LEU A 48 6.33 0.44 12.06
N PHE A 49 5.32 -0.42 12.25
CA PHE A 49 4.79 -0.76 13.56
C PHE A 49 5.74 -1.65 14.37
N ILE A 50 6.28 -2.72 13.76
CA ILE A 50 7.12 -3.72 14.45
C ILE A 50 8.53 -3.18 14.75
N HIS A 51 9.09 -2.33 13.88
CA HIS A 51 10.47 -1.87 14.03
C HIS A 51 10.75 -1.13 15.35
N PRO A 52 9.96 -0.13 15.78
CA PRO A 52 10.14 0.51 17.09
C PRO A 52 10.07 -0.49 18.24
N TRP A 53 9.19 -1.46 18.17
CA TRP A 53 9.05 -2.53 19.15
C TRP A 53 10.33 -3.32 19.36
N THR A 54 10.98 -3.72 18.27
CA THR A 54 12.22 -4.49 18.36
C THR A 54 13.38 -3.70 18.96
N ILE A 55 13.38 -2.36 18.77
CA ILE A 55 14.36 -1.46 19.39
C ILE A 55 14.12 -1.38 20.90
N PHE A 56 12.86 -1.18 21.31
CA PHE A 56 12.50 -1.01 22.73
C PHE A 56 12.60 -2.31 23.50
N TYR A 57 12.17 -3.43 22.94
CA TYR A 57 12.27 -4.75 23.60
C TYR A 57 13.69 -5.13 23.99
N LYS A 58 14.70 -4.63 23.26
CA LYS A 58 16.12 -4.88 23.52
C LYS A 58 16.80 -3.82 24.38
N SER A 59 16.19 -2.66 24.53
CA SER A 59 16.68 -1.65 25.45
C SER A 59 16.36 -2.10 26.88
N ARG A 60 17.33 -2.09 27.79
CA ARG A 60 17.12 -2.40 29.22
C ARG A 60 16.36 -1.29 29.98
N ILE A 61 15.58 -0.49 29.26
CA ILE A 61 14.78 0.58 29.83
C ILE A 61 13.51 -0.01 30.43
N PHE A 62 13.06 0.50 31.53
CA PHE A 62 11.93 0.07 32.36
C PHE A 62 10.73 -0.50 31.56
N GLN A 63 10.21 -1.66 31.99
CA GLN A 63 9.14 -2.40 31.28
C GLN A 63 7.87 -1.58 31.02
N TRP A 64 7.48 -0.68 31.94
CA TRP A 64 6.25 0.12 31.78
C TRP A 64 6.35 1.19 30.69
N TYR A 65 7.51 1.74 30.40
CA TYR A 65 7.72 2.64 29.27
C TYR A 65 7.51 1.94 27.92
N HIS A 66 7.80 0.64 27.86
CA HIS A 66 7.54 -0.15 26.66
C HIS A 66 6.05 -0.22 26.33
N LEU A 67 5.19 -0.42 27.37
CA LEU A 67 3.74 -0.46 27.19
C LEU A 67 3.19 0.88 26.70
N ILE A 68 3.63 1.98 27.30
CA ILE A 68 3.20 3.33 26.88
C ILE A 68 3.64 3.60 25.43
N PHE A 69 4.90 3.31 25.11
CA PHE A 69 5.40 3.55 23.76
C PHE A 69 4.70 2.67 22.72
N GLN A 70 4.36 1.45 23.07
CA GLN A 70 3.56 0.55 22.29
C GLN A 70 2.16 1.10 22.01
N ALA A 71 1.48 1.53 23.06
CA ALA A 71 0.16 2.11 22.92
C ALA A 71 0.20 3.36 22.02
N LEU A 72 1.20 4.23 22.21
CA LEU A 72 1.40 5.41 21.37
C LEU A 72 1.72 5.05 19.92
N SER A 73 2.63 4.12 19.66
CA SER A 73 2.96 3.70 18.30
C SER A 73 1.78 3.03 17.60
N GLY A 74 1.01 2.22 18.31
CA GLY A 74 -0.25 1.64 17.84
C GLY A 74 -1.30 2.70 17.52
N PHE A 75 -1.47 3.66 18.40
CA PHE A 75 -2.38 4.78 18.19
C PHE A 75 -2.00 5.61 16.97
N PHE A 76 -0.72 5.98 16.82
CA PHE A 76 -0.26 6.71 15.64
C PHE A 76 -0.39 5.91 14.35
N ALA A 77 -0.11 4.60 14.38
CA ALA A 77 -0.29 3.74 13.21
C ALA A 77 -1.78 3.68 12.80
N LEU A 78 -2.69 3.52 13.75
CA LEU A 78 -4.14 3.56 13.51
C LEU A 78 -4.60 4.93 13.00
N LEU A 79 -4.09 6.02 13.56
CA LEU A 79 -4.42 7.37 13.13
C LEU A 79 -3.95 7.65 11.69
N ILE A 80 -2.74 7.25 11.34
CA ILE A 80 -2.23 7.35 9.97
C ILE A 80 -3.10 6.50 9.03
N TRP A 81 -3.45 5.27 9.44
CA TRP A 81 -4.32 4.39 8.66
C TRP A 81 -5.70 5.01 8.43
N PHE A 82 -6.30 5.59 9.47
CA PHE A 82 -7.57 6.28 9.40
C PHE A 82 -7.52 7.49 8.46
N ILE A 83 -6.46 8.32 8.55
CA ILE A 83 -6.26 9.48 7.67
C ILE A 83 -6.15 9.03 6.22
N ILE A 84 -5.36 7.99 5.94
CA ILE A 84 -5.19 7.48 4.57
C ILE A 84 -6.51 6.91 4.04
N PHE A 85 -7.21 6.12 4.84
CA PHE A 85 -8.53 5.59 4.48
C PHE A 85 -9.53 6.72 4.18
N PHE A 86 -9.55 7.75 5.04
CA PHE A 86 -10.42 8.93 4.85
C PHE A 86 -10.08 9.68 3.56
N ILE A 87 -8.79 9.93 3.31
CA ILE A 87 -8.36 10.57 2.06
C ILE A 87 -8.76 9.73 0.85
N LEU A 88 -8.53 8.41 0.88
CA LEU A 88 -8.91 7.51 -0.22
C LEU A 88 -10.43 7.48 -0.47
N SER A 89 -11.24 7.63 0.59
CA SER A 89 -12.70 7.65 0.46
C SER A 89 -13.27 8.99 0.02
N MET A 90 -12.54 10.09 0.27
CA MET A 90 -13.02 11.46 -0.02
C MET A 90 -12.57 12.01 -1.36
N VAL A 91 -11.52 11.44 -1.97
CA VAL A 91 -11.00 11.91 -3.27
C VAL A 91 -11.52 11.01 -4.38
N PRO A 92 -12.63 11.36 -5.03
CA PRO A 92 -13.07 10.68 -6.25
C PRO A 92 -11.96 10.84 -7.30
N ASN A 93 -11.66 9.81 -8.03
CA ASN A 93 -10.58 9.78 -9.04
C ASN A 93 -9.14 9.86 -8.46
N SER A 94 -8.92 9.41 -7.24
CA SER A 94 -7.56 9.39 -6.72
C SER A 94 -6.69 8.53 -7.65
N SER A 95 -5.61 9.14 -8.16
CA SER A 95 -4.58 8.42 -8.92
C SER A 95 -3.73 7.50 -8.06
N MET A 96 -4.11 7.34 -6.79
CA MET A 96 -3.37 6.48 -5.88
C MET A 96 -3.47 5.02 -6.33
N PRO A 97 -2.34 4.31 -6.33
CA PRO A 97 -2.28 2.91 -6.78
C PRO A 97 -2.90 1.93 -5.78
N ILE A 98 -3.12 2.36 -4.52
CA ILE A 98 -3.74 1.55 -3.48
C ILE A 98 -5.24 1.54 -3.73
N ASN A 99 -5.80 0.36 -3.95
CA ASN A 99 -7.23 0.18 -4.11
C ASN A 99 -7.65 -1.18 -3.56
N LEU A 100 -8.67 -1.18 -2.69
CA LEU A 100 -9.18 -2.39 -2.07
C LEU A 100 -10.26 -3.05 -2.92
N ASP A 101 -10.98 -2.27 -3.71
CA ASP A 101 -12.09 -2.73 -4.54
C ASP A 101 -11.63 -2.87 -5.99
N TYR A 102 -11.19 -4.08 -6.33
CA TYR A 102 -10.82 -4.43 -7.70
C TYR A 102 -11.27 -5.85 -8.03
N TYR A 103 -11.56 -6.09 -9.30
CA TYR A 103 -11.96 -7.38 -9.82
C TYR A 103 -11.14 -7.72 -11.06
N VAL A 104 -10.56 -8.92 -11.08
CA VAL A 104 -9.77 -9.43 -12.21
C VAL A 104 -10.67 -10.33 -13.07
N ASN A 105 -10.92 -9.92 -14.31
CA ASN A 105 -11.56 -10.77 -15.31
C ASN A 105 -10.48 -11.51 -16.12
N LYS A 106 -10.34 -12.81 -15.84
CA LYS A 106 -9.32 -13.64 -16.51
C LYS A 106 -9.68 -13.94 -17.97
N GLU A 107 -10.96 -13.97 -18.32
CA GLU A 107 -11.42 -14.27 -19.68
C GLU A 107 -11.02 -13.18 -20.67
N ASN A 108 -11.13 -11.92 -20.24
CA ASN A 108 -10.82 -10.75 -21.08
C ASN A 108 -9.42 -10.18 -20.83
N ASN A 109 -8.63 -10.75 -19.90
CA ASN A 109 -7.38 -10.16 -19.42
C ASN A 109 -7.51 -8.69 -19.00
N GLU A 110 -8.58 -8.39 -18.28
CA GLU A 110 -8.89 -7.04 -17.81
C GLU A 110 -8.96 -6.99 -16.29
N ILE A 111 -8.59 -5.86 -15.73
CA ILE A 111 -8.81 -5.54 -14.33
C ILE A 111 -9.76 -4.36 -14.23
N ARG A 112 -10.81 -4.51 -13.45
CA ARG A 112 -11.75 -3.45 -13.08
C ARG A 112 -11.32 -2.91 -11.71
N ILE A 113 -11.07 -1.61 -11.65
CA ILE A 113 -10.76 -0.90 -10.42
C ILE A 113 -11.93 0.03 -10.14
N ILE A 114 -12.51 -0.11 -8.94
CA ILE A 114 -13.61 0.73 -8.50
C ILE A 114 -13.01 1.89 -7.74
N ARG A 115 -13.22 3.10 -8.23
CA ARG A 115 -12.79 4.34 -7.59
C ARG A 115 -14.00 5.20 -7.32
N GLY A 116 -14.00 5.87 -6.20
CA GLY A 116 -15.08 6.81 -5.92
C GLY A 116 -15.37 6.97 -4.45
N SER A 117 -16.29 7.89 -4.19
CA SER A 117 -16.87 8.13 -2.88
C SER A 117 -18.22 7.40 -2.78
N LEU A 118 -18.81 7.40 -1.58
CA LEU A 118 -20.13 6.81 -1.30
C LEU A 118 -21.26 7.26 -2.24
N LEU A 119 -21.07 8.33 -3.02
CA LEU A 119 -22.10 8.91 -3.90
C LEU A 119 -21.82 8.72 -5.39
N HIS A 120 -20.59 8.47 -5.79
CA HIS A 120 -20.23 8.29 -7.20
C HIS A 120 -19.15 7.22 -7.31
N GLU A 121 -19.48 6.13 -7.96
CA GLU A 121 -18.56 5.05 -8.27
C GLU A 121 -18.09 5.16 -9.73
N ILE A 122 -16.78 5.14 -9.91
CA ILE A 122 -16.15 5.14 -11.21
C ILE A 122 -15.46 3.79 -11.39
N HIS A 123 -15.90 3.05 -12.37
CA HIS A 123 -15.30 1.77 -12.72
C HIS A 123 -14.28 1.99 -13.84
N GLU A 124 -13.00 1.89 -13.51
CA GLU A 124 -11.90 1.99 -14.48
C GLU A 124 -11.47 0.59 -14.91
N TYR A 125 -11.39 0.37 -16.21
CA TYR A 125 -10.96 -0.88 -16.81
C TYR A 125 -9.59 -0.71 -17.43
N HIS A 126 -8.67 -1.61 -17.07
CA HIS A 126 -7.31 -1.64 -17.59
C HIS A 126 -7.00 -3.01 -18.18
N ASP A 127 -6.22 -3.06 -19.25
CA ASP A 127 -5.71 -4.31 -19.78
C ASP A 127 -4.62 -4.86 -18.85
N LEU A 128 -4.70 -6.15 -18.55
CA LEU A 128 -3.65 -6.88 -17.83
C LEU A 128 -2.60 -7.38 -18.83
N VAL A 129 -1.34 -7.13 -18.51
CA VAL A 129 -0.20 -7.77 -19.20
C VAL A 129 0.08 -9.13 -18.57
N ASN A 130 -0.01 -9.19 -17.23
CA ASN A 130 0.02 -10.39 -16.44
C ASN A 130 -0.74 -10.14 -15.12
N PRO A 131 -0.95 -11.13 -14.23
CA PRO A 131 -1.70 -10.95 -12.99
C PRO A 131 -1.18 -9.85 -12.05
N LEU A 132 0.08 -9.42 -12.22
CA LEU A 132 0.77 -8.46 -11.36
C LEU A 132 1.02 -7.10 -12.02
N ILE A 133 0.90 -7.03 -13.37
CA ILE A 133 1.20 -5.83 -14.15
C ILE A 133 0.03 -5.52 -15.08
N MET A 134 -0.39 -4.27 -15.08
CA MET A 134 -1.44 -3.76 -15.94
C MET A 134 -0.92 -2.58 -16.78
N LYS A 135 -1.63 -2.22 -17.84
CA LYS A 135 -1.40 -0.96 -18.55
C LYS A 135 -1.87 0.20 -17.68
N SER A 136 -1.06 1.25 -17.57
CA SER A 136 -1.43 2.45 -16.80
C SER A 136 -2.56 3.23 -17.45
N LYS A 137 -2.70 3.12 -18.79
CA LYS A 137 -3.78 3.77 -19.54
C LYS A 137 -5.10 3.06 -19.28
N VAL A 138 -6.11 3.84 -18.90
CA VAL A 138 -7.50 3.35 -18.77
C VAL A 138 -8.04 3.00 -20.15
N LYS A 139 -8.63 1.84 -20.30
CA LYS A 139 -9.24 1.35 -21.53
C LYS A 139 -10.61 2.01 -21.75
N TYR A 140 -11.46 1.96 -20.73
CA TYR A 140 -12.75 2.65 -20.67
C TYR A 140 -13.18 2.87 -19.23
N LYS A 141 -14.10 3.83 -19.03
CA LYS A 141 -14.68 4.16 -17.73
C LYS A 141 -16.19 4.02 -17.78
N ILE A 142 -16.77 3.57 -16.69
CA ILE A 142 -18.22 3.54 -16.46
C ILE A 142 -18.47 4.30 -15.16
N GLU A 143 -19.32 5.32 -15.21
CA GLU A 143 -19.76 6.10 -14.06
C GLU A 143 -21.18 5.64 -13.69
N ASN A 144 -21.37 5.27 -12.42
CA ASN A 144 -22.65 4.86 -11.85
C ASN A 144 -23.12 5.87 -10.79
#